data_7e28afaec2a2d7275279854e716321b7
#
_entry.id   7e28afaec2a2d7275279854e716321b7
#
_cell.length_a   1.000
_cell.length_b   1.000
_cell.length_c   1.000
_cell.angle_alpha   90.00
_cell.angle_beta   90.00
_cell.angle_gamma   90.00
#
_symmetry.space_group_name_H-M   'P 1'
#
loop_
_entity.id
_entity.type
_entity.pdbx_description
1 polymer ?
#
loop_
_entity_poly.entity_id
_entity_poly.type
_entity_poly.pdbx_seq_one_letter_code
_entity_poly.pdbx_strand_id
1 'polypeptide(L)'
;MSRRAVIFYLSVIALLLIVTVGWYAASFLTVKSVPLSFDGSNAYADVQTQVSFGERTPGSAGHVQVREWMRTELESAGWEVEVQQTERMGHSIYNLIAKRGNTPQIILGAHYDSRMFADQDPDVSKRNDPVPAANDGASGVAVLIELARTLPKDTVPVWLVFFDAEDNGHIEGWDWILGSRAFVEDTALHPQAAVIVDMIGDANLNIHLEKNSDPIIRAEIWETADALGYGDVFINTEKFSMLDDHTPFLEAGIPAVDIIDFDYPYWHTTQDTPDKVSTESLH
;
A
#
# COMPACT_ATOMS: atom_id res chain seq x y z
N MET A 1 -4.98 -15.67 -61.07
CA MET A 1 -5.25 -14.24 -60.72
C MET A 1 -4.34 -13.36 -61.57
N SER A 2 -4.89 -12.27 -62.11
CA SER A 2 -4.05 -11.33 -62.86
C SER A 2 -3.13 -10.57 -61.91
N ARG A 3 -1.94 -10.15 -62.37
CA ARG A 3 -0.96 -9.41 -61.59
C ARG A 3 -1.56 -8.13 -60.95
N ARG A 4 -2.54 -7.52 -61.60
CA ARG A 4 -3.31 -6.35 -61.12
C ARG A 4 -4.22 -6.72 -59.92
N ALA A 5 -4.86 -7.91 -59.95
CA ALA A 5 -5.69 -8.36 -58.85
C ALA A 5 -4.85 -8.66 -57.57
N VAL A 6 -3.66 -9.26 -57.72
CA VAL A 6 -2.74 -9.51 -56.61
C VAL A 6 -2.28 -8.21 -55.96
N ILE A 7 -1.89 -7.20 -56.77
CA ILE A 7 -1.49 -5.89 -56.25
C ILE A 7 -2.65 -5.22 -55.52
N PHE A 8 -3.87 -5.28 -56.02
CA PHE A 8 -5.06 -4.71 -55.38
C PHE A 8 -5.29 -5.34 -53.99
N TYR A 9 -5.27 -6.68 -53.89
CA TYR A 9 -5.46 -7.35 -52.59
C TYR A 9 -4.35 -7.06 -51.61
N LEU A 10 -3.11 -7.01 -52.04
CA LEU A 10 -1.99 -6.65 -51.18
C LEU A 10 -2.10 -5.20 -50.66
N SER A 11 -2.56 -4.26 -51.50
CA SER A 11 -2.78 -2.87 -51.09
C SER A 11 -3.94 -2.75 -50.08
N VAL A 12 -5.01 -3.51 -50.23
CA VAL A 12 -6.13 -3.55 -49.26
C VAL A 12 -5.67 -4.12 -47.91
N ILE A 13 -4.89 -5.21 -47.93
CA ILE A 13 -4.33 -5.81 -46.70
C ILE A 13 -3.40 -4.85 -46.00
N ALA A 14 -2.50 -4.17 -46.74
CA ALA A 14 -1.61 -3.18 -46.19
C ALA A 14 -2.35 -1.99 -45.57
N LEU A 15 -3.41 -1.51 -46.21
CA LEU A 15 -4.24 -0.43 -45.68
C LEU A 15 -4.98 -0.86 -44.39
N LEU A 16 -5.53 -2.10 -44.35
CA LEU A 16 -6.18 -2.64 -43.16
C LEU A 16 -5.17 -2.79 -41.98
N LEU A 17 -3.94 -3.22 -42.27
CA LEU A 17 -2.89 -3.31 -41.24
C LEU A 17 -2.49 -1.93 -40.72
N ILE A 18 -2.36 -0.92 -41.59
CA ILE A 18 -2.04 0.46 -41.17
C ILE A 18 -3.18 1.03 -40.31
N VAL A 19 -4.44 0.79 -40.68
CA VAL A 19 -5.60 1.27 -39.93
C VAL A 19 -5.69 0.56 -38.57
N THR A 20 -5.48 -0.76 -38.51
CA THR A 20 -5.52 -1.52 -37.23
C THR A 20 -4.36 -1.16 -36.32
N VAL A 21 -3.14 -1.03 -36.84
CA VAL A 21 -1.98 -0.59 -36.06
C VAL A 21 -2.14 0.87 -35.61
N GLY A 22 -2.65 1.72 -36.48
CA GLY A 22 -2.96 3.13 -36.14
C GLY A 22 -4.04 3.25 -35.06
N TRP A 23 -5.09 2.40 -35.14
CA TRP A 23 -6.14 2.38 -34.11
C TRP A 23 -5.64 1.83 -32.77
N TYR A 24 -4.79 0.80 -32.80
CA TYR A 24 -4.15 0.21 -31.64
C TYR A 24 -3.18 1.23 -30.97
N ALA A 25 -2.33 1.89 -31.78
CA ALA A 25 -1.44 2.95 -31.28
C ALA A 25 -2.21 4.16 -30.73
N ALA A 26 -3.33 4.56 -31.38
CA ALA A 26 -4.18 5.64 -30.88
C ALA A 26 -4.90 5.29 -29.58
N SER A 27 -5.27 4.01 -29.36
CA SER A 27 -5.88 3.56 -28.11
C SER A 27 -4.87 3.58 -26.94
N PHE A 28 -3.58 3.37 -27.18
CA PHE A 28 -2.53 3.57 -26.17
C PHE A 28 -2.24 5.06 -25.87
N LEU A 29 -2.46 5.93 -26.85
CA LEU A 29 -2.23 7.38 -26.69
C LEU A 29 -3.42 8.13 -26.07
N THR A 30 -4.56 7.49 -25.88
CA THR A 30 -5.77 8.07 -25.27
C THR A 30 -6.06 7.56 -23.86
N VAL A 31 -5.03 7.14 -23.11
CA VAL A 31 -5.16 7.19 -21.66
C VAL A 31 -5.26 8.69 -21.32
N LYS A 32 -6.48 9.23 -21.25
CA LYS A 32 -6.72 10.49 -20.58
C LYS A 32 -6.16 10.26 -19.16
N SER A 33 -5.03 10.87 -18.86
CA SER A 33 -4.64 11.10 -17.49
C SER A 33 -5.77 11.91 -16.87
N VAL A 34 -6.71 11.26 -16.20
CA VAL A 34 -7.55 11.94 -15.23
C VAL A 34 -6.53 12.44 -14.22
N PRO A 35 -6.44 13.76 -13.98
CA PRO A 35 -5.57 14.22 -12.93
C PRO A 35 -6.11 13.56 -11.66
N LEU A 36 -5.36 12.62 -11.09
CA LEU A 36 -5.59 12.14 -9.74
C LEU A 36 -5.47 13.40 -8.88
N SER A 37 -6.54 13.76 -8.22
CA SER A 37 -6.54 14.90 -7.29
C SER A 37 -5.94 14.52 -5.94
N PHE A 38 -5.03 13.51 -5.93
CA PHE A 38 -4.31 13.12 -4.73
C PHE A 38 -3.54 14.32 -4.17
N ASP A 39 -3.64 14.55 -2.87
CA ASP A 39 -3.00 15.68 -2.19
C ASP A 39 -2.21 15.17 -0.98
N GLY A 40 -0.87 15.19 -1.07
CA GLY A 40 0.02 14.83 0.03
C GLY A 40 -0.21 15.66 1.30
N SER A 41 -0.77 16.87 1.18
CA SER A 41 -1.10 17.69 2.36
C SER A 41 -2.28 17.09 3.15
N ASN A 42 -3.26 16.51 2.46
CA ASN A 42 -4.35 15.78 3.13
C ASN A 42 -3.80 14.52 3.81
N ALA A 43 -2.97 13.74 3.12
CA ALA A 43 -2.34 12.57 3.70
C ALA A 43 -1.49 12.94 4.94
N TYR A 44 -0.74 14.04 4.89
CA TYR A 44 0.02 14.51 6.05
C TYR A 44 -0.90 14.91 7.23
N ALA A 45 -2.02 15.57 6.98
CA ALA A 45 -3.00 15.88 8.01
C ALA A 45 -3.61 14.61 8.62
N ASP A 46 -3.78 13.55 7.82
CA ASP A 46 -4.23 12.24 8.29
C ASP A 46 -3.17 11.54 9.18
N VAL A 47 -1.88 11.66 8.87
CA VAL A 47 -0.80 11.21 9.77
C VAL A 47 -0.89 11.92 11.12
N GLN A 48 -1.01 13.26 11.10
CA GLN A 48 -1.15 14.05 12.34
C GLN A 48 -2.39 13.64 13.15
N THR A 49 -3.50 13.37 12.48
CA THR A 49 -4.75 12.94 13.11
C THR A 49 -4.57 11.59 13.81
N GLN A 50 -3.96 10.61 13.13
CA GLN A 50 -3.70 9.28 13.69
C GLN A 50 -2.81 9.37 14.94
N VAL A 51 -1.71 10.12 14.88
CA VAL A 51 -0.79 10.31 15.99
C VAL A 51 -1.47 11.05 17.16
N SER A 52 -2.42 11.94 16.89
CA SER A 52 -3.16 12.69 17.94
C SER A 52 -4.03 11.78 18.83
N PHE A 53 -4.36 10.57 18.40
CA PHE A 53 -5.08 9.59 19.22
C PHE A 53 -4.20 8.93 20.29
N GLY A 54 -2.88 9.18 20.27
CA GLY A 54 -1.89 8.51 21.11
C GLY A 54 -1.41 7.20 20.50
N GLU A 55 -0.85 6.34 21.36
CA GLU A 55 -0.38 5.01 20.95
C GLU A 55 -1.53 4.20 20.35
N ARG A 56 -1.26 3.57 19.22
CA ARG A 56 -2.20 2.69 18.50
C ARG A 56 -1.85 1.22 18.73
N THR A 57 -1.24 0.90 19.87
CA THR A 57 -0.90 -0.46 20.23
C THR A 57 -2.19 -1.31 20.37
N PRO A 58 -2.19 -2.58 19.93
CA PRO A 58 -3.37 -3.43 19.95
C PRO A 58 -4.10 -3.41 21.30
N GLY A 59 -5.38 -3.04 21.28
CA GLY A 59 -6.23 -2.94 22.49
C GLY A 59 -6.18 -1.60 23.23
N SER A 60 -5.31 -0.65 22.85
CA SER A 60 -5.27 0.69 23.46
C SER A 60 -6.49 1.55 23.08
N ALA A 61 -6.67 2.67 23.77
CA ALA A 61 -7.71 3.64 23.43
C ALA A 61 -7.45 4.29 22.05
N GLY A 62 -6.19 4.61 21.73
CA GLY A 62 -5.80 5.15 20.42
C GLY A 62 -6.07 4.17 19.29
N HIS A 63 -5.83 2.88 19.49
CA HIS A 63 -6.14 1.81 18.55
C HIS A 63 -7.64 1.71 18.22
N VAL A 64 -8.52 1.87 19.23
CA VAL A 64 -9.96 1.91 18.99
C VAL A 64 -10.36 3.19 18.24
N GLN A 65 -9.80 4.34 18.61
CA GLN A 65 -10.13 5.63 18.01
C GLN A 65 -9.68 5.72 16.54
N VAL A 66 -8.47 5.26 16.22
CA VAL A 66 -7.99 5.27 14.83
C VAL A 66 -8.85 4.37 13.93
N ARG A 67 -9.28 3.21 14.41
CA ARG A 67 -10.13 2.30 13.65
C ARG A 67 -11.50 2.92 13.34
N GLU A 68 -12.14 3.58 14.32
CA GLU A 68 -13.42 4.25 14.11
C GLU A 68 -13.26 5.50 13.20
N TRP A 69 -12.16 6.21 13.30
CA TRP A 69 -11.84 7.33 12.41
C TRP A 69 -11.64 6.84 10.97
N MET A 70 -10.80 5.83 10.73
CA MET A 70 -10.60 5.24 9.40
C MET A 70 -11.92 4.78 8.77
N ARG A 71 -12.77 4.09 9.55
CA ARG A 71 -14.10 3.69 9.09
C ARG A 71 -14.88 4.89 8.58
N THR A 72 -14.94 5.97 9.39
CA THR A 72 -15.70 7.18 9.06
C THR A 72 -15.19 7.84 7.77
N GLU A 73 -13.87 7.94 7.59
CA GLU A 73 -13.25 8.51 6.39
C GLU A 73 -13.56 7.67 5.14
N LEU A 74 -13.42 6.35 5.24
CA LEU A 74 -13.66 5.43 4.13
C LEU A 74 -15.13 5.39 3.72
N GLU A 75 -16.08 5.32 4.68
CA GLU A 75 -17.51 5.38 4.41
C GLU A 75 -17.91 6.74 3.79
N SER A 76 -17.33 7.85 4.27
CA SER A 76 -17.53 9.19 3.71
C SER A 76 -17.01 9.29 2.27
N ALA A 77 -15.95 8.58 1.92
CA ALA A 77 -15.41 8.46 0.57
C ALA A 77 -16.23 7.49 -0.33
N GLY A 78 -17.28 6.88 0.24
CA GLY A 78 -18.22 6.01 -0.47
C GLY A 78 -17.77 4.57 -0.65
N TRP A 79 -16.90 4.08 0.24
CA TRP A 79 -16.53 2.67 0.30
C TRP A 79 -17.46 1.90 1.24
N GLU A 80 -17.66 0.62 0.94
CA GLU A 80 -18.26 -0.32 1.87
C GLU A 80 -17.17 -0.79 2.84
N VAL A 81 -17.38 -0.63 4.15
CA VAL A 81 -16.37 -0.98 5.16
C VAL A 81 -16.82 -2.16 6.01
N GLU A 82 -15.99 -3.19 6.05
CA GLU A 82 -16.15 -4.36 6.90
C GLU A 82 -15.01 -4.42 7.92
N VAL A 83 -15.31 -4.93 9.12
CA VAL A 83 -14.30 -5.27 10.11
C VAL A 83 -14.20 -6.80 10.19
N GLN A 84 -13.06 -7.32 9.80
CA GLN A 84 -12.71 -8.71 10.10
C GLN A 84 -12.22 -8.78 11.55
N GLN A 85 -13.00 -9.42 12.40
CA GLN A 85 -12.57 -9.69 13.77
C GLN A 85 -12.20 -11.16 13.90
N THR A 86 -11.02 -11.43 14.38
CA THR A 86 -10.49 -12.79 14.61
C THR A 86 -9.66 -12.84 15.88
N GLU A 87 -9.17 -14.01 16.23
CA GLU A 87 -8.25 -14.21 17.36
C GLU A 87 -6.98 -14.90 16.88
N ARG A 88 -5.82 -14.34 17.22
CA ARG A 88 -4.50 -14.93 16.97
C ARG A 88 -3.65 -14.84 18.24
N MET A 89 -2.99 -15.93 18.61
CA MET A 89 -2.15 -16.02 19.81
C MET A 89 -2.83 -15.58 21.12
N GLY A 90 -4.16 -15.65 21.20
CA GLY A 90 -4.95 -15.17 22.35
C GLY A 90 -5.26 -13.67 22.32
N HIS A 91 -4.96 -12.98 21.22
CA HIS A 91 -5.24 -11.57 21.02
C HIS A 91 -6.36 -11.36 20.00
N SER A 92 -7.26 -10.42 20.28
CA SER A 92 -8.28 -10.00 19.31
C SER A 92 -7.63 -9.11 18.24
N ILE A 93 -7.79 -9.49 16.98
CA ILE A 93 -7.27 -8.79 15.79
C ILE A 93 -8.44 -8.20 15.00
N TYR A 94 -8.30 -6.97 14.54
CA TYR A 94 -9.37 -6.22 13.88
C TYR A 94 -8.89 -5.57 12.58
N ASN A 95 -8.87 -6.30 11.47
CA ASN A 95 -8.58 -5.69 10.17
C ASN A 95 -9.78 -4.87 9.66
N LEU A 96 -9.52 -3.68 9.09
CA LEU A 96 -10.53 -2.95 8.33
C LEU A 96 -10.38 -3.26 6.84
N ILE A 97 -11.52 -3.50 6.17
CA ILE A 97 -11.56 -3.84 4.75
C ILE A 97 -12.52 -2.88 4.07
N ALA A 98 -11.99 -1.95 3.28
CA ALA A 98 -12.78 -1.05 2.45
C ALA A 98 -12.90 -1.64 1.04
N LYS A 99 -14.14 -1.85 0.60
CA LYS A 99 -14.45 -2.64 -0.58
C LYS A 99 -15.04 -1.79 -1.70
N ARG A 100 -14.56 -2.02 -2.93
CA ARG A 100 -15.23 -1.66 -4.18
C ARG A 100 -15.37 -2.93 -5.02
N GLY A 101 -16.61 -3.37 -5.21
CA GLY A 101 -16.94 -4.65 -5.86
C GLY A 101 -16.84 -5.85 -4.90
N ASN A 102 -17.41 -6.98 -5.34
CA ASN A 102 -17.57 -8.17 -4.49
C ASN A 102 -16.29 -9.00 -4.34
N THR A 103 -15.38 -8.90 -5.30
CA THR A 103 -14.11 -9.64 -5.32
C THR A 103 -13.03 -8.70 -5.83
N PRO A 104 -11.93 -8.50 -5.10
CA PRO A 104 -10.86 -7.61 -5.53
C PRO A 104 -10.05 -8.23 -6.67
N GLN A 105 -9.66 -7.40 -7.63
CA GLN A 105 -8.57 -7.72 -8.55
C GLN A 105 -7.24 -7.29 -7.95
N ILE A 106 -7.25 -6.18 -7.21
CA ILE A 106 -6.06 -5.64 -6.54
C ILE A 106 -6.41 -5.39 -5.08
N ILE A 107 -5.48 -5.73 -4.20
CA ILE A 107 -5.50 -5.33 -2.79
C ILE A 107 -4.38 -4.31 -2.58
N LEU A 108 -4.70 -3.19 -1.95
CA LEU A 108 -3.72 -2.25 -1.42
C LEU A 108 -3.79 -2.35 0.11
N GLY A 109 -2.67 -2.55 0.76
CA GLY A 109 -2.61 -2.80 2.19
C GLY A 109 -1.63 -1.89 2.93
N ALA A 110 -1.93 -1.60 4.20
CA ALA A 110 -1.03 -0.97 5.16
C ALA A 110 -1.42 -1.40 6.58
N HIS A 111 -0.46 -1.49 7.50
CA HIS A 111 -0.81 -1.69 8.90
C HIS A 111 -1.18 -0.37 9.58
N TYR A 112 -1.98 -0.43 10.65
CA TYR A 112 -2.46 0.76 11.35
C TYR A 112 -2.13 0.78 12.84
N ASP A 113 -1.68 -0.34 13.40
CA ASP A 113 -1.20 -0.42 14.77
C ASP A 113 0.15 0.25 14.93
N SER A 114 0.60 0.38 16.15
CA SER A 114 1.93 0.87 16.47
C SER A 114 2.63 -0.06 17.44
N ARG A 115 3.97 -0.06 17.40
CA ARG A 115 4.80 -0.87 18.27
C ARG A 115 4.61 -0.49 19.74
N MET A 116 4.48 -1.51 20.59
CA MET A 116 4.31 -1.35 22.04
C MET A 116 5.51 -0.76 22.74
N PHE A 117 6.71 -0.99 22.22
CA PHE A 117 7.97 -0.60 22.85
C PHE A 117 8.94 0.00 21.83
N ALA A 118 9.49 1.16 22.15
CA ALA A 118 10.51 1.84 21.33
C ALA A 118 11.89 1.16 21.50
N ASP A 119 11.97 -0.14 21.19
CA ASP A 119 13.12 -1.00 21.52
C ASP A 119 14.40 -0.66 20.76
N GLN A 120 14.31 0.14 19.68
CA GLN A 120 15.44 0.70 18.96
C GLN A 120 15.80 2.13 19.38
N ASP A 121 15.11 2.69 20.39
CA ASP A 121 15.41 4.05 20.83
C ASP A 121 16.86 4.15 21.32
N PRO A 122 17.64 5.15 20.86
CA PRO A 122 19.01 5.37 21.31
C PRO A 122 19.08 5.71 22.81
N ASP A 123 18.03 6.33 23.37
CA ASP A 123 17.87 6.53 24.80
C ASP A 123 17.25 5.28 25.45
N VAL A 124 18.09 4.49 26.09
CA VAL A 124 17.67 3.24 26.76
C VAL A 124 16.54 3.43 27.76
N SER A 125 16.40 4.62 28.36
CA SER A 125 15.34 4.93 29.33
C SER A 125 13.95 5.01 28.68
N LYS A 126 13.89 5.21 27.35
CA LYS A 126 12.66 5.31 26.55
C LYS A 126 12.24 4.00 25.91
N ARG A 127 13.06 2.97 25.97
CA ARG A 127 12.79 1.71 25.25
C ARG A 127 11.56 0.94 25.73
N ASN A 128 10.96 1.33 26.84
CA ASN A 128 9.70 0.78 27.30
C ASN A 128 8.50 1.69 26.99
N ASP A 129 8.74 2.84 26.36
CA ASP A 129 7.65 3.73 25.93
C ASP A 129 7.08 3.23 24.58
N PRO A 130 5.78 3.44 24.29
CA PRO A 130 5.21 3.11 23.00
C PRO A 130 5.77 4.01 21.89
N VAL A 131 5.81 3.50 20.67
CA VAL A 131 6.21 4.27 19.48
C VAL A 131 5.05 5.16 19.03
N PRO A 132 5.27 6.45 18.73
CA PRO A 132 4.24 7.33 18.16
C PRO A 132 3.79 6.89 16.75
N ALA A 133 4.70 6.27 15.99
CA ALA A 133 4.43 5.59 14.72
C ALA A 133 3.83 6.51 13.64
N ALA A 134 4.44 7.66 13.42
CA ALA A 134 3.98 8.60 12.39
C ALA A 134 4.32 8.13 10.97
N ASN A 135 5.46 7.49 10.79
CA ASN A 135 5.83 6.85 9.53
C ASN A 135 5.44 5.38 9.52
N ASP A 136 5.74 4.67 10.59
CA ASP A 136 5.54 3.25 10.82
C ASP A 136 4.19 2.99 11.52
N GLY A 137 3.20 2.74 10.88
CA GLY A 137 2.32 2.54 9.79
C GLY A 137 1.38 3.70 9.47
N ALA A 138 1.39 4.88 10.20
CA ALA A 138 0.41 5.91 9.90
C ALA A 138 0.61 6.54 8.50
N SER A 139 1.82 6.52 7.91
CA SER A 139 2.09 7.02 6.57
C SER A 139 1.36 6.19 5.50
N GLY A 140 1.47 4.87 5.56
CA GLY A 140 0.78 3.95 4.65
C GLY A 140 -0.73 4.09 4.74
N VAL A 141 -1.28 4.10 5.96
CA VAL A 141 -2.71 4.36 6.21
C VAL A 141 -3.17 5.68 5.59
N ALA A 142 -2.42 6.77 5.79
CA ALA A 142 -2.77 8.09 5.28
C ALA A 142 -2.83 8.13 3.75
N VAL A 143 -1.87 7.49 3.08
CA VAL A 143 -1.86 7.36 1.62
C VAL A 143 -3.07 6.55 1.14
N LEU A 144 -3.41 5.44 1.79
CA LEU A 144 -4.58 4.64 1.41
C LEU A 144 -5.91 5.39 1.65
N ILE A 145 -6.02 6.19 2.70
CA ILE A 145 -7.20 7.04 2.95
C ILE A 145 -7.33 8.13 1.86
N GLU A 146 -6.24 8.78 1.47
CA GLU A 146 -6.29 9.78 0.40
C GLU A 146 -6.56 9.12 -0.97
N LEU A 147 -6.04 7.93 -1.23
CA LEU A 147 -6.44 7.13 -2.38
C LEU A 147 -7.93 6.78 -2.34
N ALA A 148 -8.49 6.46 -1.17
CA ALA A 148 -9.93 6.20 -1.04
C ALA A 148 -10.78 7.39 -1.47
N ARG A 149 -10.35 8.62 -1.18
CA ARG A 149 -11.03 9.86 -1.56
C ARG A 149 -10.92 10.16 -3.05
N THR A 150 -9.80 9.76 -3.69
CA THR A 150 -9.41 10.26 -5.02
C THR A 150 -9.51 9.21 -6.13
N LEU A 151 -9.44 7.91 -5.82
CA LEU A 151 -9.57 6.84 -6.82
C LEU A 151 -10.91 6.93 -7.58
N PRO A 152 -10.89 6.96 -8.93
CA PRO A 152 -12.11 6.94 -9.73
C PRO A 152 -13.00 5.72 -9.41
N LYS A 153 -14.32 5.91 -9.44
CA LYS A 153 -15.29 4.84 -9.10
C LYS A 153 -15.38 3.73 -10.15
N ASP A 154 -14.92 4.01 -11.36
CA ASP A 154 -14.94 3.13 -12.53
C ASP A 154 -13.62 2.37 -12.78
N THR A 155 -12.77 2.30 -11.76
CA THR A 155 -11.53 1.48 -11.79
C THR A 155 -11.86 -0.02 -11.69
N VAL A 156 -10.85 -0.86 -11.91
CA VAL A 156 -10.91 -2.29 -11.55
C VAL A 156 -11.29 -2.45 -10.07
N PRO A 157 -11.94 -3.55 -9.68
CA PRO A 157 -12.26 -3.80 -8.28
C PRO A 157 -11.02 -3.78 -7.41
N VAL A 158 -10.91 -2.78 -6.53
CA VAL A 158 -9.82 -2.60 -5.57
C VAL A 158 -10.39 -2.70 -4.16
N TRP A 159 -9.69 -3.42 -3.28
CA TRP A 159 -9.94 -3.36 -1.85
C TRP A 159 -8.76 -2.69 -1.15
N LEU A 160 -9.06 -1.82 -0.18
CA LEU A 160 -8.07 -1.25 0.73
C LEU A 160 -8.18 -2.02 2.04
N VAL A 161 -7.07 -2.59 2.50
CA VAL A 161 -7.04 -3.41 3.70
C VAL A 161 -6.07 -2.79 4.69
N PHE A 162 -6.56 -2.52 5.90
CA PHE A 162 -5.77 -1.97 6.98
C PHE A 162 -5.55 -3.08 8.01
N PHE A 163 -4.32 -3.53 8.12
CA PHE A 163 -3.95 -4.66 8.95
C PHE A 163 -3.71 -4.23 10.40
N ASP A 164 -4.13 -5.09 11.33
CA ASP A 164 -3.91 -4.94 12.76
C ASP A 164 -2.75 -5.82 13.22
N ALA A 165 -2.08 -5.39 14.29
CA ALA A 165 -1.07 -6.18 14.97
C ALA A 165 0.05 -6.73 14.03
N GLU A 166 0.56 -5.85 13.17
CA GLU A 166 1.73 -6.11 12.36
C GLU A 166 2.99 -6.06 13.22
N ASP A 167 3.14 -4.96 14.01
CA ASP A 167 4.42 -4.43 14.48
C ASP A 167 4.77 -4.82 15.92
N ASN A 168 4.42 -6.03 16.36
CA ASN A 168 4.67 -6.47 17.73
C ASN A 168 5.47 -7.78 17.84
N GLY A 169 6.17 -8.19 16.80
CA GLY A 169 7.07 -9.33 16.82
C GLY A 169 8.24 -9.15 17.79
N HIS A 170 8.81 -10.26 18.25
CA HIS A 170 9.83 -10.35 19.29
C HIS A 170 9.38 -9.82 20.67
N ILE A 171 8.12 -9.45 20.83
CA ILE A 171 7.51 -9.16 22.14
C ILE A 171 6.89 -10.45 22.66
N GLU A 172 7.08 -10.78 23.93
CA GLU A 172 6.56 -12.02 24.51
C GLU A 172 5.03 -12.13 24.34
N GLY A 173 4.57 -13.23 23.74
CA GLY A 173 3.18 -13.48 23.44
C GLY A 173 2.67 -12.90 22.12
N TRP A 174 3.52 -12.21 21.34
CA TRP A 174 3.20 -11.61 20.03
C TRP A 174 4.10 -12.14 18.93
N ASP A 175 3.64 -12.02 17.69
CA ASP A 175 4.42 -12.24 16.48
C ASP A 175 4.17 -11.09 15.49
N TRP A 176 4.96 -11.03 14.42
CA TRP A 176 4.81 -10.10 13.32
C TRP A 176 3.58 -10.43 12.45
N ILE A 177 3.01 -9.43 11.78
CA ILE A 177 2.04 -9.58 10.69
C ILE A 177 0.81 -10.43 11.02
N LEU A 178 0.32 -10.39 12.27
CA LEU A 178 -0.81 -11.23 12.70
C LEU A 178 -2.10 -10.88 11.94
N GLY A 179 -2.31 -9.62 11.59
CA GLY A 179 -3.47 -9.15 10.86
C GLY A 179 -3.51 -9.63 9.42
N SER A 180 -2.44 -9.45 8.68
CA SER A 180 -2.38 -9.90 7.27
C SER A 180 -2.40 -11.43 7.15
N ARG A 181 -1.76 -12.16 8.06
CA ARG A 181 -1.91 -13.62 8.13
C ARG A 181 -3.36 -14.03 8.34
N ALA A 182 -4.04 -13.39 9.30
CA ALA A 182 -5.45 -13.65 9.55
C ALA A 182 -6.32 -13.33 8.33
N PHE A 183 -6.05 -12.20 7.65
CA PHE A 183 -6.78 -11.80 6.47
C PHE A 183 -6.66 -12.83 5.34
N VAL A 184 -5.45 -13.24 5.00
CA VAL A 184 -5.20 -14.18 3.90
C VAL A 184 -5.75 -15.58 4.22
N GLU A 185 -5.56 -16.08 5.44
CA GLU A 185 -6.03 -17.40 5.85
C GLU A 185 -7.56 -17.50 5.88
N ASP A 186 -8.25 -16.45 6.36
CA ASP A 186 -9.70 -16.49 6.63
C ASP A 186 -10.53 -16.12 5.39
N THR A 187 -9.98 -15.42 4.39
CA THR A 187 -10.78 -14.90 3.26
C THR A 187 -10.75 -15.77 2.01
N ALA A 188 -9.74 -16.61 1.83
CA ALA A 188 -9.54 -17.44 0.64
C ALA A 188 -9.67 -16.66 -0.69
N LEU A 189 -9.28 -15.39 -0.71
CA LEU A 189 -9.29 -14.52 -1.89
C LEU A 189 -8.09 -14.82 -2.78
N HIS A 190 -8.26 -14.63 -4.08
CA HIS A 190 -7.20 -14.78 -5.07
C HIS A 190 -7.15 -13.53 -5.98
N PRO A 191 -6.74 -12.36 -5.46
CA PRO A 191 -6.51 -11.18 -6.28
C PRO A 191 -5.37 -11.41 -7.28
N GLN A 192 -5.30 -10.58 -8.30
CA GLN A 192 -4.21 -10.62 -9.27
C GLN A 192 -2.90 -10.09 -8.66
N ALA A 193 -3.02 -9.15 -7.72
CA ALA A 193 -1.90 -8.59 -6.99
C ALA A 193 -2.33 -8.05 -5.60
N ALA A 194 -1.38 -8.06 -4.66
CA ALA A 194 -1.41 -7.26 -3.45
C ALA A 194 -0.20 -6.30 -3.45
N VAL A 195 -0.43 -5.04 -3.09
CA VAL A 195 0.62 -4.03 -2.92
C VAL A 195 0.51 -3.49 -1.50
N ILE A 196 1.55 -3.68 -0.73
CA ILE A 196 1.65 -3.20 0.64
C ILE A 196 2.49 -1.94 0.64
N VAL A 197 2.12 -0.97 1.45
CA VAL A 197 2.86 0.27 1.64
C VAL A 197 3.16 0.45 3.12
N ASP A 198 4.44 0.54 3.44
CA ASP A 198 4.93 0.74 4.79
C ASP A 198 6.07 1.76 4.84
N MET A 199 6.09 2.60 5.90
CA MET A 199 7.11 3.63 6.12
C MET A 199 7.40 4.53 4.91
N ILE A 200 6.37 4.89 4.14
CA ILE A 200 6.49 5.66 2.89
C ILE A 200 6.43 7.18 3.06
N GLY A 201 6.50 7.66 4.29
CA GLY A 201 6.37 9.10 4.61
C GLY A 201 7.67 9.81 4.98
N ASP A 202 8.81 9.12 5.10
CA ASP A 202 10.08 9.74 5.51
C ASP A 202 10.39 10.97 4.65
N ALA A 203 10.70 12.09 5.30
CA ALA A 203 11.10 13.34 4.62
C ALA A 203 12.35 13.17 3.71
N ASN A 204 13.11 12.10 3.88
CA ASN A 204 14.22 11.69 3.02
C ASN A 204 13.96 10.30 2.41
N LEU A 205 12.82 10.15 1.74
CA LEU A 205 12.30 8.89 1.23
C LEU A 205 13.24 8.18 0.24
N ASN A 206 13.53 6.90 0.51
CA ASN A 206 14.41 6.05 -0.30
C ASN A 206 13.82 4.63 -0.43
N ILE A 207 13.00 4.39 -1.42
CA ILE A 207 12.33 3.11 -1.64
C ILE A 207 13.20 2.23 -2.54
N HIS A 208 13.81 1.20 -1.96
CA HIS A 208 14.59 0.20 -2.68
C HIS A 208 13.72 -1.00 -3.07
N LEU A 209 14.19 -1.77 -4.08
CA LEU A 209 13.56 -3.05 -4.41
C LEU A 209 13.65 -4.01 -3.22
N GLU A 210 12.49 -4.36 -2.66
CA GLU A 210 12.40 -5.42 -1.63
C GLU A 210 12.57 -6.80 -2.31
N LYS A 211 13.40 -7.68 -1.75
CA LYS A 211 13.88 -8.88 -2.44
C LYS A 211 12.87 -10.02 -2.52
N ASN A 212 11.97 -10.12 -1.54
CA ASN A 212 10.97 -11.20 -1.48
C ASN A 212 9.75 -10.90 -2.36
N SER A 213 9.51 -9.63 -2.70
CA SER A 213 8.42 -9.15 -3.53
C SER A 213 8.37 -9.85 -4.89
N ASP A 214 7.15 -10.06 -5.43
CA ASP A 214 6.98 -10.61 -6.77
C ASP A 214 7.76 -9.79 -7.82
N PRO A 215 8.68 -10.41 -8.56
CA PRO A 215 9.60 -9.67 -9.43
C PRO A 215 8.92 -9.02 -10.63
N ILE A 216 7.76 -9.53 -11.06
CA ILE A 216 7.06 -8.99 -12.24
C ILE A 216 6.34 -7.71 -11.85
N ILE A 217 5.51 -7.76 -10.80
CA ILE A 217 4.75 -6.59 -10.34
C ILE A 217 5.69 -5.52 -9.80
N ARG A 218 6.74 -5.92 -9.07
CA ARG A 218 7.79 -5.03 -8.61
C ARG A 218 8.43 -4.26 -9.77
N ALA A 219 8.80 -4.94 -10.85
CA ALA A 219 9.36 -4.30 -12.03
C ALA A 219 8.37 -3.30 -12.68
N GLU A 220 7.09 -3.67 -12.83
CA GLU A 220 6.05 -2.80 -13.39
C GLU A 220 5.85 -1.52 -12.55
N ILE A 221 5.90 -1.63 -11.22
CA ILE A 221 5.77 -0.48 -10.31
C ILE A 221 6.97 0.46 -10.47
N TRP A 222 8.21 -0.04 -10.43
CA TRP A 222 9.41 0.79 -10.56
C TRP A 222 9.57 1.42 -11.94
N GLU A 223 9.24 0.70 -13.01
CA GLU A 223 9.19 1.26 -14.36
C GLU A 223 8.14 2.38 -14.47
N THR A 224 6.99 2.20 -13.83
CA THR A 224 5.92 3.22 -13.79
C THR A 224 6.37 4.44 -13.01
N ALA A 225 6.99 4.26 -11.85
CA ALA A 225 7.51 5.34 -11.02
C ALA A 225 8.58 6.15 -11.77
N ASP A 226 9.52 5.48 -12.45
CA ASP A 226 10.54 6.13 -13.28
C ASP A 226 9.90 6.95 -14.43
N ALA A 227 8.93 6.36 -15.14
CA ALA A 227 8.20 7.04 -16.21
C ALA A 227 7.42 8.27 -15.73
N LEU A 228 6.99 8.30 -14.47
CA LEU A 228 6.32 9.43 -13.82
C LEU A 228 7.30 10.46 -13.23
N GLY A 229 8.61 10.18 -13.23
CA GLY A 229 9.65 11.09 -12.75
C GLY A 229 10.07 10.85 -11.30
N TYR A 230 9.69 9.71 -10.69
CA TYR A 230 10.04 9.34 -9.32
C TYR A 230 11.24 8.38 -9.21
N GLY A 231 12.02 8.21 -10.28
CA GLY A 231 13.16 7.29 -10.30
C GLY A 231 14.28 7.61 -9.28
N ASP A 232 14.35 8.86 -8.81
CA ASP A 232 15.28 9.24 -7.73
C ASP A 232 14.84 8.76 -6.36
N VAL A 233 13.54 8.47 -6.17
CA VAL A 233 12.94 7.98 -4.91
C VAL A 233 12.74 6.47 -4.98
N PHE A 234 12.21 5.95 -6.09
CA PHE A 234 12.06 4.53 -6.37
C PHE A 234 13.36 3.97 -6.94
N ILE A 235 14.29 3.64 -6.07
CA ILE A 235 15.66 3.26 -6.41
C ILE A 235 15.70 1.82 -6.94
N ASN A 236 16.04 1.64 -8.20
CA ASN A 236 16.05 0.34 -8.87
C ASN A 236 17.28 -0.51 -8.48
N THR A 237 17.45 -0.76 -7.18
CA THR A 237 18.46 -1.67 -6.62
C THR A 237 17.86 -2.47 -5.46
N GLU A 238 18.13 -3.76 -5.44
CA GLU A 238 17.70 -4.62 -4.33
C GLU A 238 18.50 -4.32 -3.06
N LYS A 239 17.80 -4.19 -1.90
CA LYS A 239 18.47 -3.88 -0.65
C LYS A 239 18.02 -4.78 0.51
N PHE A 240 16.77 -4.83 0.84
CA PHE A 240 16.23 -5.55 2.00
C PHE A 240 15.49 -6.82 1.62
N SER A 241 15.33 -7.73 2.59
CA SER A 241 14.38 -8.86 2.56
C SER A 241 13.53 -8.73 3.79
N MET A 242 12.27 -8.37 3.63
CA MET A 242 11.38 -8.06 4.74
C MET A 242 10.48 -9.26 5.07
N LEU A 243 10.15 -9.38 6.35
CA LEU A 243 8.97 -10.12 6.80
C LEU A 243 7.92 -9.06 7.12
N ASP A 244 7.00 -8.85 6.19
CA ASP A 244 6.00 -7.79 6.22
C ASP A 244 4.66 -8.31 5.70
N ASP A 245 3.61 -7.50 5.73
CA ASP A 245 2.23 -7.83 5.37
C ASP A 245 2.03 -8.37 3.94
N HIS A 246 3.01 -8.19 3.04
CA HIS A 246 3.02 -8.84 1.72
C HIS A 246 3.33 -10.34 1.80
N THR A 247 4.04 -10.79 2.84
CA THR A 247 4.52 -12.17 2.99
C THR A 247 3.40 -13.21 2.98
N PRO A 248 2.29 -13.07 3.74
CA PRO A 248 1.22 -14.06 3.72
C PRO A 248 0.56 -14.24 2.34
N PHE A 249 0.51 -13.17 1.54
CA PHE A 249 0.01 -13.24 0.16
C PHE A 249 0.92 -14.10 -0.70
N LEU A 250 2.24 -13.89 -0.64
CA LEU A 250 3.23 -14.69 -1.38
C LEU A 250 3.18 -16.16 -0.95
N GLU A 251 3.08 -16.45 0.35
CA GLU A 251 2.93 -17.79 0.90
C GLU A 251 1.66 -18.49 0.38
N ALA A 252 0.59 -17.74 0.14
CA ALA A 252 -0.65 -18.22 -0.46
C ALA A 252 -0.62 -18.31 -2.00
N GLY A 253 0.52 -17.98 -2.63
CA GLY A 253 0.68 -18.00 -4.09
C GLY A 253 0.03 -16.78 -4.78
N ILE A 254 -0.25 -15.71 -4.07
CA ILE A 254 -0.76 -14.46 -4.59
C ILE A 254 0.44 -13.52 -4.83
N PRO A 255 0.64 -13.00 -6.06
CA PRO A 255 1.69 -12.04 -6.32
C PRO A 255 1.56 -10.80 -5.43
N ALA A 256 2.63 -10.44 -4.71
CA ALA A 256 2.59 -9.31 -3.78
C ALA A 256 3.91 -8.52 -3.81
N VAL A 257 3.81 -7.24 -3.55
CA VAL A 257 4.95 -6.30 -3.47
C VAL A 257 4.84 -5.50 -2.19
N ASP A 258 5.98 -5.29 -1.56
CA ASP A 258 6.19 -4.39 -0.46
C ASP A 258 6.90 -3.12 -0.96
N ILE A 259 6.27 -1.97 -0.76
CA ILE A 259 6.81 -0.63 -1.03
C ILE A 259 7.16 -0.03 0.31
N ILE A 260 8.44 -0.16 0.68
CA ILE A 260 8.93 0.20 2.01
C ILE A 260 10.23 1.01 1.95
N ASP A 261 10.32 2.03 2.81
CA ASP A 261 11.60 2.69 3.12
C ASP A 261 12.16 2.17 4.46
N PHE A 262 12.93 1.09 4.41
CA PHE A 262 13.58 0.53 5.59
C PHE A 262 14.92 1.22 5.93
N ASP A 263 15.24 2.32 5.30
CA ASP A 263 16.35 3.19 5.65
C ASP A 263 15.96 4.25 6.71
N TYR A 264 14.70 4.29 7.10
CA TYR A 264 14.13 5.24 8.05
C TYR A 264 14.83 5.18 9.42
N PRO A 265 15.54 6.26 9.85
CA PRO A 265 16.42 6.20 11.02
C PRO A 265 15.68 6.24 12.37
N TYR A 266 14.37 6.51 12.35
CA TYR A 266 13.55 6.62 13.57
C TYR A 266 12.66 5.39 13.79
N TRP A 267 12.83 4.34 12.98
CA TRP A 267 12.13 3.08 13.12
C TRP A 267 12.24 2.53 14.55
N HIS A 268 11.11 2.17 15.13
CA HIS A 268 10.97 1.67 16.50
C HIS A 268 11.56 2.57 17.58
N THR A 269 11.47 3.89 17.39
CA THR A 269 11.91 4.87 18.40
C THR A 269 10.79 5.82 18.80
N THR A 270 10.93 6.47 19.96
CA THR A 270 10.01 7.54 20.39
C THR A 270 10.10 8.79 19.50
N GLN A 271 11.01 8.80 18.54
CA GLN A 271 11.22 9.91 17.60
C GLN A 271 10.46 9.74 16.28
N ASP A 272 9.77 8.62 16.08
CA ASP A 272 8.87 8.46 14.93
C ASP A 272 7.62 9.33 15.10
N THR A 273 7.78 10.60 14.80
CA THR A 273 6.82 11.69 15.03
C THR A 273 6.50 12.41 13.72
N PRO A 274 5.37 13.15 13.60
CA PRO A 274 4.93 13.75 12.33
C PRO A 274 5.94 14.71 11.69
N ASP A 275 6.87 15.30 12.45
CA ASP A 275 7.93 16.16 11.92
C ASP A 275 9.04 15.39 11.15
N LYS A 276 8.97 14.06 11.11
CA LYS A 276 9.86 13.21 10.30
C LYS A 276 9.23 12.83 8.98
N VAL A 277 7.93 13.05 8.83
CA VAL A 277 7.15 12.77 7.63
C VAL A 277 7.01 14.05 6.80
N SER A 278 6.97 13.94 5.48
CA SER A 278 6.76 15.08 4.58
C SER A 278 5.54 14.92 3.66
N THR A 279 4.98 16.06 3.27
CA THR A 279 3.90 16.11 2.26
C THR A 279 4.38 15.64 0.90
N GLU A 280 5.62 15.91 0.58
CA GLU A 280 6.26 15.54 -0.69
C GLU A 280 6.40 14.02 -0.82
N SER A 281 6.79 13.34 0.27
CA SER A 281 6.95 11.89 0.30
C SER A 281 5.61 11.16 0.25
N LEU A 282 4.57 11.73 0.85
CA LEU A 282 3.22 11.18 0.84
C LEU A 282 2.48 11.44 -0.48
N HIS A 283 2.99 12.32 -1.36
CA HIS A 283 2.39 12.64 -2.66
C HIS A 283 2.88 11.68 -3.74
#